data_fa63d5ca448b8cdc0016f95eba900c86
#
_entry.id   fa63d5ca448b8cdc0016f95eba900c86
#
_cell.length_a   1.000
_cell.length_b   1.000
_cell.length_c   1.000
_cell.angle_alpha   90.00
_cell.angle_beta   90.00
_cell.angle_gamma   90.00
#
_symmetry.space_group_name_H-M   'P 1'
#
loop_
_entity.id
_entity.type
_entity.pdbx_description
1 polymer ?
#
loop_
_entity_poly.entity_id
_entity_poly.type
_entity_poly.pdbx_seq_one_letter_code
_entity_poly.pdbx_strand_id
1 'polypeptide(L)'
;MTALYWEDIQIGTRRDLGGYTFSEAEIIRFAKKYDPQVFHVDPEAAKQSIFGGLIASGWHTAAVWMKLSLAEREASKGTTPLMRAGVSPGFEDMRWIKPVRPGMTLRFSSEVCGKQELRSRPELGL
;
A
#
# COMPACT_ATOMS: atom_id res chain seq x y z
N MET A 1 20.59 -13.20 -12.73
CA MET A 1 20.12 -11.84 -13.02
C MET A 1 20.80 -10.86 -12.08
N THR A 2 21.33 -9.78 -12.62
CA THR A 2 22.02 -8.76 -11.84
C THR A 2 21.05 -7.96 -10.98
N ALA A 3 21.53 -7.51 -9.81
CA ALA A 3 20.75 -6.60 -8.97
C ALA A 3 20.57 -5.24 -9.67
N LEU A 4 19.46 -4.60 -9.39
CA LEU A 4 19.22 -3.23 -9.84
C LEU A 4 19.85 -2.27 -8.82
N TYR A 5 20.69 -1.38 -9.30
CA TYR A 5 21.31 -0.35 -8.47
C TYR A 5 20.53 0.96 -8.56
N TRP A 6 20.79 1.89 -7.63
CA TRP A 6 20.11 3.18 -7.58
C TRP A 6 20.26 3.96 -8.89
N GLU A 7 21.43 3.90 -9.52
CA GLU A 7 21.70 4.57 -10.80
C GLU A 7 20.85 4.04 -11.94
N ASP A 8 20.44 2.76 -11.86
CA ASP A 8 19.65 2.09 -12.90
C ASP A 8 18.15 2.41 -12.81
N ILE A 9 17.72 3.02 -11.71
CA ILE A 9 16.29 3.30 -11.49
C ILE A 9 15.84 4.45 -12.38
N GLN A 10 14.76 4.21 -13.12
CA GLN A 10 14.16 5.20 -14.00
C GLN A 10 12.95 5.82 -13.34
N ILE A 11 12.93 7.15 -13.20
CA ILE A 11 11.75 7.90 -12.76
C ILE A 11 10.63 7.66 -13.76
N GLY A 12 9.42 7.39 -13.27
CA GLY A 12 8.26 7.04 -14.08
C GLY A 12 8.04 5.55 -14.26
N THR A 13 8.98 4.71 -13.81
CA THR A 13 8.80 3.25 -13.83
C THR A 13 7.60 2.87 -12.97
N ARG A 14 6.66 2.14 -13.57
CA ARG A 14 5.41 1.75 -12.93
C ARG A 14 5.30 0.23 -12.82
N ARG A 15 4.79 -0.23 -11.67
CA ARG A 15 4.53 -1.65 -11.41
C ARG A 15 3.07 -1.84 -11.07
N ASP A 16 2.41 -2.77 -11.76
CA ASP A 16 1.05 -3.19 -11.40
C ASP A 16 1.16 -4.23 -10.28
N LEU A 17 0.54 -3.94 -9.15
CA LEU A 17 0.56 -4.81 -7.98
C LEU A 17 -0.66 -5.74 -7.91
N GLY A 18 -1.56 -5.65 -8.86
CA GLY A 18 -2.76 -6.47 -8.92
C GLY A 18 -3.94 -5.86 -8.18
N GLY A 19 -4.99 -6.66 -8.04
CA GLY A 19 -6.22 -6.26 -7.37
C GLY A 19 -6.37 -6.96 -6.02
N TYR A 20 -7.20 -6.35 -5.17
CA TYR A 20 -7.55 -6.92 -3.87
C TYR A 20 -9.00 -6.57 -3.53
N THR A 21 -9.78 -7.56 -3.11
CA THR A 21 -11.17 -7.36 -2.70
C THR A 21 -11.26 -7.27 -1.18
N PHE A 22 -11.85 -6.19 -0.70
CA PHE A 22 -12.02 -5.95 0.74
C PHE A 22 -13.35 -6.55 1.20
N SER A 23 -13.30 -7.65 1.93
CA SER A 23 -14.51 -8.24 2.51
C SER A 23 -14.94 -7.49 3.77
N GLU A 24 -16.22 -7.52 4.08
CA GLU A 24 -16.75 -6.94 5.32
C GLU A 24 -16.04 -7.52 6.55
N ALA A 25 -15.85 -8.83 6.59
CA ALA A 25 -15.19 -9.51 7.71
C ALA A 25 -13.75 -9.03 7.92
N GLU A 26 -13.00 -8.84 6.85
CA GLU A 26 -11.63 -8.33 6.93
C GLU A 26 -11.58 -6.87 7.39
N ILE A 27 -12.48 -6.04 6.86
CA ILE A 27 -12.57 -4.62 7.23
C ILE A 27 -12.77 -4.51 8.74
N ILE A 28 -13.73 -5.25 9.28
CA ILE A 28 -14.04 -5.24 10.70
C ILE A 28 -12.89 -5.80 11.54
N ARG A 29 -12.31 -6.91 11.12
CA ARG A 29 -11.21 -7.57 11.84
C ARG A 29 -9.99 -6.68 11.96
N PHE A 30 -9.58 -6.04 10.86
CA PHE A 30 -8.46 -5.10 10.87
C PHE A 30 -8.76 -3.91 11.78
N ALA A 31 -9.93 -3.33 11.63
CA ALA A 31 -10.30 -2.13 12.37
C ALA A 31 -10.42 -2.38 13.87
N LYS A 32 -11.00 -3.49 14.29
CA LYS A 32 -11.05 -3.85 15.72
C LYS A 32 -9.67 -3.89 16.37
N LYS A 33 -8.67 -4.25 15.60
CA LYS A 33 -7.31 -4.37 16.10
C LYS A 33 -6.52 -3.06 16.06
N TYR A 34 -6.72 -2.24 15.02
CA TYR A 34 -5.86 -1.10 14.75
C TYR A 34 -6.56 0.25 14.63
N ASP A 35 -7.88 0.28 14.35
CA ASP A 35 -8.61 1.53 14.12
C ASP A 35 -10.10 1.32 14.47
N PRO A 36 -10.43 1.13 15.76
CA PRO A 36 -11.77 0.71 16.18
C PRO A 36 -12.81 1.84 16.20
N GLN A 37 -12.87 2.61 15.12
CA GLN A 37 -13.92 3.60 14.95
C GLN A 37 -15.21 2.95 14.45
N VAL A 38 -16.35 3.52 14.85
CA VAL A 38 -17.69 2.95 14.62
C VAL A 38 -17.92 2.60 13.14
N PHE A 39 -17.58 3.51 12.23
CA PHE A 39 -17.81 3.31 10.79
C PHE A 39 -16.87 2.27 10.14
N HIS A 40 -15.94 1.70 10.93
CA HIS A 40 -15.07 0.61 10.49
C HIS A 40 -15.41 -0.73 11.14
N VAL A 41 -16.13 -0.72 12.27
CA VAL A 41 -16.35 -1.94 13.06
C VAL A 41 -17.80 -2.36 13.19
N ASP A 42 -18.76 -1.45 13.01
CA ASP A 42 -20.17 -1.71 13.21
C ASP A 42 -20.98 -1.34 11.95
N PRO A 43 -21.39 -2.32 11.13
CA PRO A 43 -22.11 -2.04 9.90
C PRO A 43 -23.43 -1.29 10.10
N GLU A 44 -24.17 -1.60 11.17
CA GLU A 44 -25.46 -0.94 11.43
C GLU A 44 -25.27 0.51 11.88
N ALA A 45 -24.37 0.73 12.83
CA ALA A 45 -24.06 2.08 13.29
C ALA A 45 -23.41 2.93 12.18
N ALA A 46 -22.61 2.30 11.32
CA ALA A 46 -21.96 2.99 10.19
C ALA A 46 -22.98 3.60 9.21
N LYS A 47 -24.18 3.05 9.10
CA LYS A 47 -25.25 3.59 8.26
C LYS A 47 -25.66 4.99 8.69
N GLN A 48 -25.48 5.32 9.97
CA GLN A 48 -25.80 6.63 10.53
C GLN A 48 -24.62 7.61 10.46
N SER A 49 -23.46 7.14 10.00
CA SER A 49 -22.28 7.99 9.81
C SER A 49 -22.37 8.82 8.54
N ILE A 50 -21.46 9.79 8.39
CA ILE A 50 -21.35 10.60 7.18
C ILE A 50 -21.06 9.75 5.93
N PHE A 51 -20.56 8.52 6.11
CA PHE A 51 -20.25 7.60 5.01
C PHE A 51 -21.46 6.77 4.56
N GLY A 52 -22.53 6.74 5.36
CA GLY A 52 -23.75 5.99 5.03
C GLY A 52 -23.61 4.47 5.04
N GLY A 53 -22.54 3.93 5.59
CA GLY A 53 -22.26 2.50 5.67
C GLY A 53 -20.83 2.23 6.08
N LEU A 54 -20.52 0.95 6.26
CA LEU A 54 -19.20 0.51 6.67
C LEU A 54 -18.15 0.87 5.62
N ILE A 55 -17.00 1.36 6.08
CA ILE A 55 -15.82 1.61 5.22
C ILE A 55 -14.57 1.02 5.87
N ALA A 56 -13.59 0.66 5.04
CA ALA A 56 -12.30 0.21 5.52
C ALA A 56 -11.50 1.38 6.10
N SER A 57 -10.70 1.10 7.13
CA SER A 57 -9.68 2.03 7.59
C SER A 57 -8.70 2.33 6.46
N GLY A 58 -8.29 3.58 6.33
CA GLY A 58 -7.23 3.95 5.38
C GLY A 58 -5.95 3.18 5.64
N TRP A 59 -5.63 2.91 6.89
CA TRP A 59 -4.46 2.08 7.26
C TRP A 59 -4.57 0.64 6.75
N HIS A 60 -5.78 0.12 6.63
CA HIS A 60 -6.02 -1.19 6.02
C HIS A 60 -5.65 -1.17 4.54
N THR A 61 -6.08 -0.15 3.82
CA THR A 61 -5.73 0.04 2.41
C THR A 61 -4.21 0.14 2.22
N ALA A 62 -3.54 0.93 3.07
CA ALA A 62 -2.08 1.06 3.02
C ALA A 62 -1.38 -0.28 3.31
N ALA A 63 -1.88 -1.05 4.28
CA ALA A 63 -1.32 -2.36 4.62
C ALA A 63 -1.48 -3.35 3.46
N VAL A 64 -2.59 -3.32 2.75
CA VAL A 64 -2.81 -4.17 1.57
C VAL A 64 -1.85 -3.77 0.44
N TRP A 65 -1.62 -2.48 0.22
CA TRP A 65 -0.61 -2.03 -0.74
C TRP A 65 0.76 -2.63 -0.42
N MET A 66 1.16 -2.60 0.84
CA MET A 66 2.44 -3.19 1.27
C MET A 66 2.47 -4.69 1.01
N LYS A 67 1.40 -5.40 1.38
CA LYS A 67 1.27 -6.85 1.14
C LYS A 67 1.45 -7.20 -0.33
N LEU A 68 0.75 -6.49 -1.21
CA LEU A 68 0.81 -6.73 -2.65
C LEU A 68 2.17 -6.34 -3.24
N SER A 69 2.76 -5.26 -2.73
CA SER A 69 4.09 -4.80 -3.12
C SER A 69 5.15 -5.88 -2.87
N LEU A 70 5.12 -6.48 -1.68
CA LEU A 70 6.05 -7.54 -1.31
C LEU A 70 5.77 -8.84 -2.07
N ALA A 71 4.51 -9.18 -2.29
CA ALA A 71 4.11 -10.37 -3.05
C ALA A 71 4.57 -10.27 -4.52
N GLU A 72 4.41 -9.11 -5.14
CA GLU A 72 4.86 -8.88 -6.50
C GLU A 72 6.38 -8.94 -6.60
N ARG A 73 7.08 -8.37 -5.62
CA ARG A 73 8.53 -8.43 -5.53
C ARG A 73 9.02 -9.89 -5.44
N GLU A 74 8.36 -10.70 -4.63
CA GLU A 74 8.70 -12.12 -4.49
C GLU A 74 8.46 -12.89 -5.80
N ALA A 75 7.32 -12.63 -6.45
CA ALA A 75 6.98 -13.26 -7.73
C ALA A 75 7.95 -12.88 -8.86
N SER A 76 8.56 -11.70 -8.77
CA SER A 76 9.50 -11.19 -9.79
C SER A 76 10.94 -11.64 -9.57
N LYS A 77 11.24 -12.35 -8.50
CA LYS A 77 12.60 -12.84 -8.24
C LYS A 77 13.07 -13.74 -9.38
N GLY A 78 14.29 -13.49 -9.85
CA GLY A 78 14.90 -14.26 -10.91
C GLY A 78 14.44 -13.92 -12.33
N THR A 79 13.39 -13.09 -12.48
CA THR A 79 12.88 -12.69 -13.80
C THR A 79 13.08 -11.21 -14.09
N THR A 80 13.11 -10.39 -13.05
CA THR A 80 13.27 -8.93 -13.16
C THR A 80 14.37 -8.48 -12.20
N PRO A 81 15.28 -7.59 -12.62
CA PRO A 81 16.23 -7.00 -11.70
C PRO A 81 15.48 -6.22 -10.59
N LEU A 82 15.82 -6.51 -9.35
CA LEU A 82 15.18 -5.87 -8.20
C LEU A 82 16.23 -5.18 -7.33
N MET A 83 15.85 -4.04 -6.79
CA MET A 83 16.64 -3.40 -5.76
C MET A 83 16.67 -4.25 -4.49
N ARG A 84 17.75 -4.13 -3.73
CA ARG A 84 17.80 -4.74 -2.40
C ARG A 84 16.74 -4.08 -1.52
N ALA A 85 16.06 -4.89 -0.72
CA ALA A 85 15.10 -4.37 0.24
C ALA A 85 15.84 -3.59 1.32
N GLY A 86 15.30 -2.44 1.65
CA GLY A 86 15.80 -1.59 2.72
C GLY A 86 14.69 -1.23 3.69
N VAL A 87 15.04 -0.42 4.67
CA VAL A 87 14.09 0.12 5.64
C VAL A 87 13.54 1.43 5.08
N SER A 88 12.22 1.56 5.03
CA SER A 88 11.57 2.81 4.62
C SER A 88 11.74 3.87 5.71
N PRO A 89 12.17 5.10 5.36
CA PRO A 89 12.22 6.20 6.33
C PRO A 89 10.84 6.80 6.63
N GLY A 90 9.82 6.40 5.90
CA GLY A 90 8.47 6.93 6.06
C GLY A 90 7.80 7.22 4.72
N PHE A 91 6.79 8.06 4.76
CA PHE A 91 6.03 8.46 3.57
C PHE A 91 5.54 9.89 3.73
N GLU A 92 5.18 10.48 2.59
CA GLU A 92 4.64 11.84 2.51
C GLU A 92 3.35 11.82 1.70
N ASP A 93 2.52 12.86 1.87
CA ASP A 93 1.30 13.09 1.09
C ASP A 93 0.33 11.91 1.02
N MET A 94 0.20 11.16 2.12
CA MET A 94 -0.77 10.08 2.18
C MET A 94 -2.19 10.65 2.20
N ARG A 95 -3.03 10.19 1.27
CA ARG A 95 -4.41 10.69 1.12
C ARG A 95 -5.38 9.54 0.91
N TRP A 96 -6.53 9.65 1.55
CA TRP A 96 -7.67 8.74 1.38
C TRP A 96 -8.70 9.46 0.50
N ILE A 97 -8.64 9.24 -0.81
CA ILE A 97 -9.43 10.03 -1.78
C ILE A 97 -10.90 9.61 -1.78
N LYS A 98 -11.17 8.31 -1.66
CA LYS A 98 -12.52 7.75 -1.65
C LYS A 98 -12.63 6.67 -0.58
N PRO A 99 -13.80 6.53 0.08
CA PRO A 99 -14.01 5.43 1.01
C PRO A 99 -13.99 4.08 0.30
N VAL A 100 -13.39 3.09 0.95
CA VAL A 100 -13.36 1.71 0.48
C VAL A 100 -14.49 0.96 1.18
N ARG A 101 -15.43 0.43 0.40
CA ARG A 101 -16.61 -0.24 0.93
C ARG A 101 -16.48 -1.77 0.84
N PRO A 102 -17.23 -2.51 1.67
CA PRO A 102 -17.25 -3.97 1.59
C PRO A 102 -17.57 -4.47 0.18
N GLY A 103 -16.82 -5.44 -0.29
CA GLY A 103 -16.99 -6.02 -1.62
C GLY A 103 -16.27 -5.29 -2.75
N MET A 104 -15.69 -4.11 -2.47
CA MET A 104 -14.92 -3.39 -3.49
C MET A 104 -13.60 -4.09 -3.78
N THR A 105 -13.27 -4.15 -5.06
CA THR A 105 -11.94 -4.58 -5.51
C THR A 105 -11.16 -3.36 -5.95
N LEU A 106 -10.02 -3.12 -5.30
CA LEU A 106 -9.10 -2.05 -5.65
C LEU A 106 -7.92 -2.61 -6.43
N ARG A 107 -7.49 -1.88 -7.45
CA ARG A 107 -6.24 -2.15 -8.13
C ARG A 107 -5.16 -1.27 -7.55
N PHE A 108 -3.99 -1.86 -7.35
CA PHE A 108 -2.85 -1.19 -6.75
C PHE A 108 -1.70 -1.08 -7.75
N SER A 109 -0.97 0.00 -7.66
CA SER A 109 0.21 0.21 -8.46
C SER A 109 1.25 0.99 -7.67
N SER A 110 2.49 0.94 -8.15
CA SER A 110 3.59 1.71 -7.61
C SER A 110 4.33 2.38 -8.75
N GLU A 111 4.72 3.63 -8.57
CA GLU A 111 5.46 4.40 -9.55
C GLU A 111 6.64 5.08 -8.89
N VAL A 112 7.80 5.02 -9.55
CA VAL A 112 8.97 5.78 -9.11
C VAL A 112 8.76 7.24 -9.50
N CYS A 113 8.50 8.09 -8.51
CA CYS A 113 8.25 9.52 -8.73
C CYS A 113 9.47 10.40 -8.46
N GLY A 114 10.51 9.84 -7.84
CA GLY A 114 11.74 10.56 -7.55
C GLY A 114 12.80 9.64 -6.98
N LYS A 115 14.02 10.12 -6.93
CA LYS A 115 15.11 9.43 -6.24
C LYS A 115 16.08 10.46 -5.70
N GLN A 116 16.72 10.14 -4.58
CA GLN A 116 17.59 11.08 -3.87
C GLN A 116 18.79 10.34 -3.26
N GLU A 117 19.96 10.93 -3.38
CA GLU A 117 21.15 10.46 -2.66
C GLU A 117 21.05 10.81 -1.18
N LEU A 118 21.47 9.88 -0.32
CA LEU A 118 21.54 10.12 1.12
C LEU A 118 22.90 10.71 1.48
N ARG A 119 22.91 11.91 2.05
CA ARG A 119 24.14 12.59 2.44
C ARG A 119 24.89 11.86 3.55
N SER A 120 24.17 11.23 4.48
CA SER A 120 24.74 10.49 5.60
C SER A 120 25.27 9.11 5.20
N ARG A 121 24.73 8.53 4.14
CA ARG A 121 25.09 7.21 3.63
C ARG A 121 25.10 7.26 2.10
N PRO A 122 26.19 7.79 1.49
CA PRO A 122 26.26 7.97 0.02
C PRO A 122 26.12 6.66 -0.78
N GLU A 123 26.42 5.51 -0.16
CA GLU A 123 26.24 4.20 -0.75
C GLU A 123 24.79 3.75 -0.84
N LEU A 124 23.87 4.48 -0.24
CA LEU A 124 22.42 4.24 -0.28
C LEU A 124 21.73 5.40 -0.98
N GLY A 125 20.54 5.16 -1.49
CA GLY A 125 19.68 6.17 -2.09
C GLY A 125 18.21 5.93 -1.71
N LEU A 126 17.38 6.95 -1.90
CA LEU A 126 15.93 6.91 -1.73
C LEU A 126 15.22 7.10 -3.06
#